data_ef57e2fafff65e4abd537283005c77e1
#
_entry.id   ef57e2fafff65e4abd537283005c77e1
#
_cell.length_a   1.000
_cell.length_b   1.000
_cell.length_c   1.000
_cell.angle_alpha   90.00
_cell.angle_beta   90.00
_cell.angle_gamma   90.00
#
_symmetry.space_group_name_H-M   'P 1'
#
loop_
_entity.id
_entity.type
_entity.pdbx_description
1 polymer ?
#
loop_
_entity_poly.entity_id
_entity_poly.type
_entity_poly.pdbx_seq_one_letter_code
_entity_poly.pdbx_strand_id
1 'polypeptide(L)'
;MGPPECAPRVGITWARSLMRGATGEDGGVMPEPRTAPVSPPTAVVALPADVWRAHARAHRARIARRTDPLVALRMRGEKHPVQDFLFGYYTHSPAALQRWHPGPGVLLADDDGAAARAEAAELGTTPRGEWKHYRRVEAGEVAGAVVDGRPVGGWLVDVAAVLADRASGVAFTRELLARTAGRAPRLGCFGLHEWAMAYRSDVHGVRHSQLPLRLGAEGTDAVVEGSRIRCTHFDAFRFFAPEARDRNEGDDGVLPTRAGMREMEQPGCLHAGMDLYKWAYKLVPVVDSDLLADCFDLAWDIRRLDMEASPYDLTGVDDLSDGRDGYAAVRIEEPAGRAEYARRQREFAARGQALRARLLAVLDAAAGAAPGTGPDAEWTSSARP
;
A
#
# COMPACT_ATOMS: atom_id res chain seq x y z
N MET A 1 25.73 -17.38 -28.05
CA MET A 1 25.85 -17.20 -26.61
C MET A 1 24.45 -16.81 -26.10
N GLY A 2 23.77 -17.73 -25.43
CA GLY A 2 22.43 -17.54 -24.90
C GLY A 2 22.45 -16.74 -23.57
N PRO A 3 21.32 -16.17 -23.15
CA PRO A 3 21.24 -15.40 -21.91
C PRO A 3 21.37 -16.32 -20.68
N PRO A 4 21.87 -15.83 -19.54
CA PRO A 4 22.06 -16.65 -18.35
C PRO A 4 20.70 -17.02 -17.73
N GLU A 5 20.59 -18.29 -17.33
CA GLU A 5 19.47 -18.87 -16.63
C GLU A 5 19.20 -18.15 -15.29
N CYS A 6 17.93 -17.84 -15.06
CA CYS A 6 17.42 -17.29 -13.80
C CYS A 6 17.59 -18.32 -12.67
N ALA A 7 18.22 -17.92 -11.59
CA ALA A 7 18.30 -18.68 -10.36
C ALA A 7 16.89 -18.95 -9.78
N PRO A 8 16.66 -20.11 -9.12
CA PRO A 8 15.35 -20.49 -8.63
C PRO A 8 14.88 -19.59 -7.49
N ARG A 9 13.66 -19.08 -7.60
CA ARG A 9 12.94 -18.43 -6.52
C ARG A 9 12.66 -19.46 -5.43
N VAL A 10 13.26 -19.30 -4.28
CA VAL A 10 12.82 -20.00 -3.06
C VAL A 10 11.53 -19.30 -2.60
N GLY A 11 10.43 -19.77 -3.16
CA GLY A 11 9.09 -19.38 -2.71
C GLY A 11 8.77 -20.12 -1.43
N ILE A 12 8.49 -19.43 -0.35
CA ILE A 12 7.78 -20.00 0.80
C ILE A 12 6.37 -20.34 0.32
N THR A 13 6.18 -21.59 -0.09
CA THR A 13 4.92 -22.12 -0.59
C THR A 13 3.98 -22.35 0.59
N TRP A 14 2.99 -21.50 0.76
CA TRP A 14 1.80 -21.83 1.55
C TRP A 14 0.97 -22.84 0.75
N ALA A 15 0.75 -24.00 1.33
CA ALA A 15 0.10 -25.15 0.72
C ALA A 15 -1.26 -24.79 0.11
N ARG A 16 -1.41 -24.99 -1.20
CA ARG A 16 -2.70 -25.08 -1.89
C ARG A 16 -3.33 -26.44 -1.58
N SER A 17 -4.42 -26.45 -0.83
CA SER A 17 -5.31 -27.61 -0.74
C SER A 17 -6.29 -27.59 -1.90
N LEU A 18 -6.34 -28.68 -2.62
CA LEU A 18 -7.12 -28.94 -3.82
C LEU A 18 -8.63 -28.99 -3.49
N MET A 19 -9.42 -28.21 -4.22
CA MET A 19 -10.85 -28.45 -4.35
C MET A 19 -11.10 -29.50 -5.44
N ARG A 20 -11.66 -30.64 -5.12
CA ARG A 20 -12.39 -31.53 -6.04
C ARG A 20 -13.88 -31.48 -5.68
N GLY A 21 -14.68 -31.30 -6.71
CA GLY A 21 -16.13 -31.15 -6.61
C GLY A 21 -16.85 -32.42 -6.17
N ALA A 22 -17.97 -32.23 -5.52
CA ALA A 22 -19.04 -33.20 -5.44
C ALA A 22 -20.37 -32.43 -5.50
N THR A 23 -21.20 -32.80 -6.47
CA THR A 23 -22.60 -32.41 -6.60
C THR A 23 -23.44 -33.22 -5.61
N GLY A 24 -24.32 -32.55 -4.84
CA GLY A 24 -25.30 -33.21 -3.97
C GLY A 24 -26.18 -32.16 -3.32
N GLU A 25 -27.46 -32.10 -3.75
CA GLU A 25 -28.51 -31.33 -3.09
C GLU A 25 -28.85 -31.97 -1.76
N ASP A 26 -28.77 -31.21 -0.68
CA ASP A 26 -29.61 -31.39 0.52
C ASP A 26 -29.56 -30.13 1.38
N GLY A 27 -30.75 -29.64 1.73
CA GLY A 27 -30.96 -28.43 2.53
C GLY A 27 -30.60 -28.65 4.02
N GLY A 28 -29.36 -28.39 4.37
CA GLY A 28 -28.87 -28.38 5.74
C GLY A 28 -28.36 -26.97 6.10
N VAL A 29 -28.82 -26.46 7.26
CA VAL A 29 -28.33 -25.24 7.89
C VAL A 29 -26.80 -25.29 7.95
N MET A 30 -26.16 -24.37 7.26
CA MET A 30 -24.68 -24.24 7.24
C MET A 30 -24.19 -23.88 8.65
N PRO A 31 -23.28 -24.66 9.25
CA PRO A 31 -22.60 -24.22 10.46
C PRO A 31 -21.67 -23.04 10.11
N GLU A 32 -21.67 -22.01 10.95
CA GLU A 32 -20.74 -20.89 10.85
C GLU A 32 -19.28 -21.38 10.73
N PRO A 33 -18.46 -20.75 9.87
CA PRO A 33 -17.06 -21.13 9.76
C PRO A 33 -16.35 -20.85 11.08
N ARG A 34 -16.04 -21.91 11.82
CA ARG A 34 -15.12 -21.84 12.95
C ARG A 34 -13.77 -21.39 12.41
N THR A 35 -13.44 -20.11 12.60
CA THR A 35 -12.06 -19.60 12.46
C THR A 35 -11.22 -20.27 13.54
N ALA A 36 -10.42 -21.25 13.15
CA ALA A 36 -9.40 -21.80 14.03
C ALA A 36 -8.45 -20.65 14.43
N PRO A 37 -8.07 -20.54 15.72
CA PRO A 37 -7.11 -19.54 16.14
C PRO A 37 -5.78 -19.79 15.40
N VAL A 38 -5.33 -18.82 14.63
CA VAL A 38 -3.98 -18.81 14.04
C VAL A 38 -3.03 -18.57 15.21
N SER A 39 -2.40 -19.62 15.69
CA SER A 39 -1.31 -19.49 16.66
C SER A 39 -0.21 -18.63 16.06
N PRO A 40 0.39 -17.68 16.81
CA PRO A 40 1.50 -16.88 16.32
C PRO A 40 2.66 -17.79 15.94
N PRO A 41 3.50 -17.42 14.97
CA PRO A 41 4.65 -18.21 14.60
C PRO A 41 5.55 -18.35 15.83
N THR A 42 5.59 -19.53 16.38
CA THR A 42 6.29 -19.86 17.63
C THR A 42 7.80 -20.03 17.42
N ALA A 43 8.26 -20.02 16.19
CA ALA A 43 9.66 -20.22 15.84
C ALA A 43 10.20 -19.01 15.04
N VAL A 44 11.29 -18.44 15.53
CA VAL A 44 12.08 -17.45 14.79
C VAL A 44 12.91 -18.17 13.72
N VAL A 45 12.91 -17.65 12.50
CA VAL A 45 13.76 -18.12 11.41
C VAL A 45 14.99 -17.21 11.31
N ALA A 46 16.18 -17.78 11.41
CA ALA A 46 17.40 -17.03 11.20
C ALA A 46 17.81 -17.04 9.72
N LEU A 47 18.09 -15.88 9.16
CA LEU A 47 18.64 -15.73 7.82
C LEU A 47 20.16 -15.47 7.91
N PRO A 48 21.00 -16.29 7.22
CA PRO A 48 22.42 -16.00 7.10
C PRO A 48 22.72 -14.60 6.53
N ALA A 49 23.86 -14.03 6.86
CA ALA A 49 24.22 -12.64 6.52
C ALA A 49 24.26 -12.38 5.01
N ASP A 50 24.76 -13.32 4.23
CA ASP A 50 24.78 -13.23 2.76
C ASP A 50 23.38 -13.30 2.16
N VAL A 51 22.49 -14.12 2.72
CA VAL A 51 21.11 -14.30 2.29
C VAL A 51 20.29 -13.03 2.54
N TRP A 52 20.24 -12.52 3.78
CA TRP A 52 19.42 -11.35 4.07
C TRP A 52 19.96 -10.08 3.38
N ARG A 53 21.28 -9.95 3.20
CA ARG A 53 21.85 -8.85 2.40
C ARG A 53 21.49 -8.96 0.92
N ALA A 54 21.39 -10.17 0.38
CA ALA A 54 20.89 -10.39 -0.98
C ALA A 54 19.44 -9.96 -1.12
N HIS A 55 18.58 -10.28 -0.15
CA HIS A 55 17.18 -9.76 -0.10
C HIS A 55 17.14 -8.24 -0.04
N ALA A 56 17.96 -7.61 0.80
CA ALA A 56 18.03 -6.15 0.91
C ALA A 56 18.43 -5.49 -0.43
N ARG A 57 19.44 -6.05 -1.13
CA ARG A 57 19.83 -5.57 -2.48
C ARG A 57 18.74 -5.75 -3.52
N ALA A 58 18.08 -6.91 -3.53
CA ALA A 58 17.00 -7.20 -4.46
C ALA A 58 15.80 -6.26 -4.27
N HIS A 59 15.41 -6.02 -3.01
CA HIS A 59 14.36 -5.04 -2.68
C HIS A 59 14.74 -3.64 -3.14
N ARG A 60 15.95 -3.17 -2.79
CA ARG A 60 16.44 -1.86 -3.24
C ARG A 60 16.37 -1.74 -4.75
N ALA A 61 16.88 -2.72 -5.49
CA ALA A 61 16.85 -2.70 -6.94
C ALA A 61 15.43 -2.67 -7.52
N ARG A 62 14.48 -3.38 -6.90
CA ARG A 62 13.05 -3.33 -7.26
C ARG A 62 12.49 -1.92 -7.13
N ILE A 63 12.72 -1.28 -6.00
CA ILE A 63 12.17 0.05 -5.71
C ILE A 63 12.90 1.15 -6.50
N ALA A 64 14.23 1.06 -6.61
CA ALA A 64 15.08 2.03 -7.30
C ALA A 64 14.68 2.25 -8.76
N ARG A 65 14.23 1.20 -9.47
CA ARG A 65 13.73 1.34 -10.84
C ARG A 65 12.68 2.44 -11.01
N ARG A 66 11.83 2.64 -9.99
CA ARG A 66 10.77 3.67 -10.02
C ARG A 66 11.17 4.95 -9.29
N THR A 67 12.00 4.84 -8.25
CA THR A 67 12.32 6.00 -7.41
C THR A 67 13.52 6.77 -7.89
N ASP A 68 14.56 6.13 -8.46
CA ASP A 68 15.78 6.81 -8.86
C ASP A 68 15.57 7.84 -9.98
N PRO A 69 14.72 7.59 -11.01
CA PRO A 69 14.39 8.62 -12.00
C PRO A 69 13.73 9.85 -11.39
N LEU A 70 12.83 9.66 -10.37
CA LEU A 70 12.19 10.76 -9.66
C LEU A 70 13.18 11.54 -8.79
N VAL A 71 14.10 10.83 -8.13
CA VAL A 71 15.17 11.48 -7.36
C VAL A 71 16.07 12.30 -8.28
N ALA A 72 16.42 11.77 -9.45
CA ALA A 72 17.22 12.51 -10.45
C ALA A 72 16.51 13.78 -10.94
N LEU A 73 15.19 13.75 -11.19
CA LEU A 73 14.40 14.95 -11.51
C LEU A 73 14.47 15.97 -10.37
N ARG A 74 14.24 15.55 -9.14
CA ARG A 74 14.26 16.44 -7.96
C ARG A 74 15.62 17.08 -7.72
N MET A 75 16.73 16.37 -8.01
CA MET A 75 18.08 16.93 -7.94
C MET A 75 18.30 18.07 -8.93
N ARG A 76 17.55 18.10 -10.03
CA ARG A 76 17.54 19.20 -11.02
C ARG A 76 16.50 20.28 -10.72
N GLY A 77 15.77 20.18 -9.60
CA GLY A 77 14.67 21.08 -9.24
C GLY A 77 13.37 20.81 -10.00
N GLU A 78 13.29 19.68 -10.70
CA GLU A 78 12.14 19.27 -11.50
C GLU A 78 11.22 18.35 -10.71
N LYS A 79 9.93 18.27 -11.14
CA LYS A 79 8.94 17.35 -10.59
C LYS A 79 8.22 16.60 -11.71
N HIS A 80 8.02 15.31 -11.52
CA HIS A 80 7.20 14.55 -12.46
C HIS A 80 5.70 14.80 -12.17
N PRO A 81 4.90 15.25 -13.15
CA PRO A 81 3.52 15.71 -12.91
C PRO A 81 2.58 14.61 -12.41
N VAL A 82 2.90 13.34 -12.68
CA VAL A 82 2.08 12.18 -12.27
C VAL A 82 2.66 11.49 -11.04
N GLN A 83 3.91 11.05 -11.10
CA GLN A 83 4.46 10.07 -10.16
C GLN A 83 5.00 10.70 -8.87
N ASP A 84 5.38 11.98 -8.87
CA ASP A 84 5.82 12.67 -7.65
C ASP A 84 4.73 12.75 -6.56
N PHE A 85 3.47 12.56 -6.94
CA PHE A 85 2.33 12.53 -6.03
C PHE A 85 2.51 11.51 -4.89
N LEU A 86 2.97 10.28 -5.19
CA LEU A 86 3.12 9.22 -4.21
C LEU A 86 4.14 9.53 -3.11
N PHE A 87 5.07 10.44 -3.37
CA PHE A 87 6.10 10.87 -2.42
C PHE A 87 5.80 12.24 -1.81
N GLY A 88 5.19 13.14 -2.58
CA GLY A 88 4.80 14.47 -2.11
C GLY A 88 3.57 14.44 -1.21
N TYR A 89 2.51 13.77 -1.64
CA TYR A 89 1.23 13.71 -0.93
C TYR A 89 1.33 12.87 0.36
N TYR A 90 1.93 11.68 0.28
CA TYR A 90 2.10 10.80 1.43
C TYR A 90 3.30 11.17 2.30
N THR A 91 4.13 12.14 1.88
CA THR A 91 5.37 12.54 2.58
C THR A 91 6.33 11.38 2.83
N HIS A 92 6.31 10.39 1.94
CA HIS A 92 7.19 9.22 2.03
C HIS A 92 8.55 9.52 1.37
N SER A 93 9.63 9.05 2.00
CA SER A 93 10.98 9.17 1.46
C SER A 93 11.30 8.01 0.52
N PRO A 94 11.73 8.27 -0.74
CA PRO A 94 12.24 7.22 -1.61
C PRO A 94 13.37 6.40 -0.99
N ALA A 95 14.29 7.04 -0.29
CA ALA A 95 15.39 6.37 0.39
C ALA A 95 14.91 5.45 1.53
N ALA A 96 13.88 5.86 2.29
CA ALA A 96 13.31 5.01 3.33
C ALA A 96 12.53 3.82 2.73
N LEU A 97 11.86 4.02 1.58
CA LEU A 97 11.16 2.93 0.87
C LEU A 97 12.15 1.88 0.32
N GLN A 98 13.38 2.27 -0.03
CA GLN A 98 14.44 1.37 -0.48
C GLN A 98 15.06 0.52 0.65
N ARG A 99 14.76 0.81 1.93
CA ARG A 99 15.21 0.00 3.06
C ARG A 99 14.42 -1.30 3.12
N TRP A 100 15.14 -2.41 3.27
CA TRP A 100 14.51 -3.72 3.38
C TRP A 100 14.25 -4.10 4.83
N HIS A 101 13.04 -4.57 5.12
CA HIS A 101 12.60 -5.10 6.41
C HIS A 101 12.07 -6.51 6.23
N PRO A 102 12.54 -7.50 7.02
CA PRO A 102 12.10 -8.89 6.89
C PRO A 102 10.69 -9.14 7.44
N GLY A 103 10.18 -8.22 8.26
CA GLY A 103 9.00 -8.44 9.08
C GLY A 103 9.29 -9.17 10.40
N PRO A 104 8.23 -9.46 11.19
CA PRO A 104 8.34 -10.17 12.46
C PRO A 104 8.81 -11.62 12.30
N GLY A 105 9.46 -12.16 13.34
CA GLY A 105 9.84 -13.58 13.41
C GLY A 105 11.05 -13.96 12.55
N VAL A 106 11.76 -12.99 11.96
CA VAL A 106 12.96 -13.23 11.16
C VAL A 106 14.17 -12.57 11.82
N LEU A 107 15.13 -13.39 12.28
CA LEU A 107 16.42 -12.93 12.79
C LEU A 107 17.40 -12.76 11.63
N LEU A 108 18.01 -11.61 11.54
CA LEU A 108 19.09 -11.32 10.61
C LEU A 108 20.42 -11.67 11.29
N ALA A 109 20.99 -12.81 10.97
CA ALA A 109 22.22 -13.29 11.61
C ALA A 109 23.38 -12.31 11.39
N ASP A 110 24.00 -11.86 12.48
CA ASP A 110 25.07 -10.86 12.48
C ASP A 110 25.71 -10.79 13.87
N ASP A 111 26.49 -11.82 14.23
CA ASP A 111 27.02 -12.00 15.59
C ASP A 111 27.92 -10.85 16.08
N ASP A 112 28.65 -10.23 15.17
CA ASP A 112 29.61 -9.15 15.47
C ASP A 112 29.17 -7.76 14.93
N GLY A 113 28.02 -7.68 14.29
CA GLY A 113 27.51 -6.47 13.65
C GLY A 113 28.20 -6.10 12.33
N ALA A 114 29.08 -6.95 11.81
CA ALA A 114 29.84 -6.65 10.59
C ALA A 114 28.93 -6.60 9.35
N ALA A 115 27.93 -7.49 9.29
CA ALA A 115 27.02 -7.57 8.15
C ALA A 115 26.12 -6.32 8.08
N ALA A 116 25.64 -5.81 9.23
CA ALA A 116 24.86 -4.57 9.30
C ALA A 116 25.69 -3.34 8.94
N ARG A 117 26.95 -3.28 9.36
CA ARG A 117 27.88 -2.20 8.95
C ARG A 117 28.16 -2.24 7.45
N ALA A 118 28.36 -3.42 6.89
CA ALA A 118 28.59 -3.59 5.46
C ALA A 118 27.35 -3.20 4.62
N GLU A 119 26.13 -3.58 5.07
CA GLU A 119 24.88 -3.12 4.45
C GLU A 119 24.79 -1.60 4.49
N ALA A 120 25.05 -0.98 5.64
CA ALA A 120 24.96 0.46 5.81
C ALA A 120 25.93 1.21 4.88
N ALA A 121 27.15 0.73 4.75
CA ALA A 121 28.15 1.29 3.83
C ALA A 121 27.72 1.14 2.35
N GLU A 122 27.18 -0.02 1.97
CA GLU A 122 26.70 -0.29 0.61
C GLU A 122 25.48 0.56 0.22
N LEU A 123 24.57 0.76 1.17
CA LEU A 123 23.31 1.49 0.94
C LEU A 123 23.38 2.98 1.25
N GLY A 124 24.49 3.48 1.80
CA GLY A 124 24.60 4.87 2.26
C GLY A 124 23.61 5.21 3.37
N THR A 125 23.41 4.30 4.32
CA THR A 125 22.47 4.43 5.44
C THR A 125 23.17 4.17 6.78
N THR A 126 22.42 4.21 7.89
CA THR A 126 22.92 3.80 9.21
C THR A 126 22.82 2.29 9.40
N PRO A 127 23.68 1.69 10.27
CA PRO A 127 23.57 0.27 10.62
C PRO A 127 22.21 -0.08 11.26
N ARG A 128 21.79 -1.33 11.12
CA ARG A 128 20.48 -1.78 11.63
C ARG A 128 20.27 -1.57 13.13
N GLY A 129 21.34 -1.57 13.92
CA GLY A 129 21.26 -1.27 15.34
C GLY A 129 20.78 0.15 15.67
N GLU A 130 20.87 1.08 14.71
CA GLU A 130 20.33 2.44 14.81
C GLU A 130 18.92 2.59 14.23
N TRP A 131 18.39 1.54 13.60
CA TRP A 131 17.05 1.60 13.05
C TRP A 131 16.01 1.42 14.16
N LYS A 132 15.05 2.33 14.20
CA LYS A 132 13.96 2.27 15.17
C LYS A 132 13.22 0.93 15.11
N HIS A 133 12.91 0.35 16.27
CA HIS A 133 12.20 -0.91 16.43
C HIS A 133 12.97 -2.16 15.95
N TYR A 134 14.29 -2.10 15.96
CA TYR A 134 15.15 -3.29 15.92
C TYR A 134 15.81 -3.48 17.28
N ARG A 135 15.92 -4.73 17.70
CA ARG A 135 16.68 -5.10 18.89
C ARG A 135 17.78 -6.09 18.56
N ARG A 136 18.84 -6.01 19.31
CA ARG A 136 19.92 -7.02 19.30
C ARG A 136 19.42 -8.28 19.98
N VAL A 137 19.86 -9.44 19.47
CA VAL A 137 19.66 -10.78 20.04
C VAL A 137 21.00 -11.46 20.12
N GLU A 138 21.34 -12.01 21.27
CA GLU A 138 22.58 -12.79 21.45
C GLU A 138 22.37 -14.22 21.01
N ALA A 139 23.49 -14.90 20.64
CA ALA A 139 23.44 -16.30 20.21
C ALA A 139 22.87 -17.20 21.32
N GLY A 140 21.84 -17.96 21.00
CA GLY A 140 21.12 -18.83 21.96
C GLY A 140 20.02 -18.16 22.78
N GLU A 141 19.85 -16.84 22.69
CA GLU A 141 18.77 -16.11 23.39
C GLU A 141 17.38 -16.47 22.84
N VAL A 142 17.26 -16.69 21.54
CA VAL A 142 15.99 -16.98 20.88
C VAL A 142 15.99 -18.41 20.34
N ALA A 143 15.00 -19.19 20.77
CA ALA A 143 14.81 -20.56 20.29
C ALA A 143 14.56 -20.59 18.78
N GLY A 144 15.23 -21.49 18.07
CA GLY A 144 15.14 -21.62 16.62
C GLY A 144 16.02 -20.67 15.81
N ALA A 145 16.71 -19.72 16.42
CA ALA A 145 17.67 -18.85 15.77
C ALA A 145 18.99 -19.59 15.48
N VAL A 146 18.99 -20.42 14.43
CA VAL A 146 20.08 -21.34 14.08
C VAL A 146 20.46 -21.16 12.62
N VAL A 147 21.76 -21.08 12.33
CA VAL A 147 22.36 -21.14 10.98
C VAL A 147 23.37 -22.25 10.97
N ASP A 148 23.30 -23.16 10.00
CA ASP A 148 24.18 -24.33 9.85
C ASP A 148 24.34 -25.17 11.15
N GLY A 149 23.21 -25.34 11.87
CA GLY A 149 23.17 -26.11 13.11
C GLY A 149 23.75 -25.39 14.34
N ARG A 150 24.12 -24.10 14.25
CA ARG A 150 24.69 -23.31 15.34
C ARG A 150 23.75 -22.17 15.74
N PRO A 151 23.51 -21.94 17.04
CA PRO A 151 22.83 -20.75 17.49
C PRO A 151 23.55 -19.49 17.03
N VAL A 152 22.80 -18.50 16.56
CA VAL A 152 23.34 -17.22 16.07
C VAL A 152 22.63 -16.05 16.75
N GLY A 153 23.38 -14.96 16.93
CA GLY A 153 22.85 -13.65 17.31
C GLY A 153 22.59 -12.78 16.09
N GLY A 154 22.03 -11.60 16.33
CA GLY A 154 21.76 -10.68 15.23
C GLY A 154 20.68 -9.66 15.53
N TRP A 155 19.92 -9.27 14.50
CA TRP A 155 18.92 -8.20 14.57
C TRP A 155 17.51 -8.75 14.34
N LEU A 156 16.61 -8.41 15.22
CA LEU A 156 15.20 -8.84 15.18
C LEU A 156 14.29 -7.60 15.27
N VAL A 157 13.17 -7.63 14.55
CA VAL A 157 12.12 -6.61 14.70
C VAL A 157 11.50 -6.71 16.10
N ASP A 158 11.53 -5.61 16.83
CA ASP A 158 10.88 -5.48 18.13
C ASP A 158 9.41 -5.08 17.95
N VAL A 159 8.55 -6.08 17.79
CA VAL A 159 7.11 -5.89 17.60
C VAL A 159 6.47 -5.20 18.78
N ALA A 160 6.88 -5.53 20.02
CA ALA A 160 6.35 -4.91 21.24
C ALA A 160 6.64 -3.41 21.26
N ALA A 161 7.86 -3.02 20.92
CA ALA A 161 8.23 -1.60 20.82
C ALA A 161 7.45 -0.85 19.72
N VAL A 162 7.18 -1.50 18.56
CA VAL A 162 6.32 -0.90 17.51
C VAL A 162 4.91 -0.66 18.02
N LEU A 163 4.31 -1.68 18.66
CA LEU A 163 2.94 -1.60 19.15
C LEU A 163 2.81 -0.57 20.29
N ALA A 164 3.79 -0.50 21.18
CA ALA A 164 3.82 0.51 22.24
C ALA A 164 3.92 1.95 21.68
N ASP A 165 4.78 2.14 20.66
CA ASP A 165 5.01 3.46 20.05
C ASP A 165 3.83 3.94 19.19
N ARG A 166 3.08 3.01 18.56
CA ARG A 166 2.09 3.31 17.51
C ARG A 166 0.70 2.68 17.77
N ALA A 167 0.37 2.34 19.01
CA ALA A 167 -0.84 1.60 19.37
C ALA A 167 -2.11 2.15 18.70
N SER A 168 -2.37 3.45 18.84
CA SER A 168 -3.57 4.09 18.28
C SER A 168 -3.59 4.07 16.74
N GLY A 169 -2.43 4.27 16.11
CA GLY A 169 -2.29 4.22 14.65
C GLY A 169 -2.48 2.82 14.09
N VAL A 170 -1.96 1.80 14.78
CA VAL A 170 -2.12 0.38 14.44
C VAL A 170 -3.60 -0.01 14.56
N ALA A 171 -4.25 0.31 15.70
CA ALA A 171 -5.66 0.03 15.93
C ALA A 171 -6.56 0.71 14.89
N PHE A 172 -6.35 1.99 14.62
CA PHE A 172 -7.08 2.73 13.59
C PHE A 172 -6.93 2.08 12.22
N THR A 173 -5.68 1.77 11.82
CA THR A 173 -5.41 1.19 10.50
C THR A 173 -6.05 -0.19 10.36
N ARG A 174 -5.94 -1.04 11.39
CA ARG A 174 -6.57 -2.36 11.40
C ARG A 174 -8.10 -2.26 11.24
N GLU A 175 -8.75 -1.39 12.02
CA GLU A 175 -10.19 -1.18 11.94
C GLU A 175 -10.61 -0.66 10.56
N LEU A 176 -9.92 0.35 10.02
CA LEU A 176 -10.18 0.89 8.69
C LEU A 176 -10.08 -0.20 7.61
N LEU A 177 -8.99 -0.96 7.62
CA LEU A 177 -8.77 -2.04 6.65
C LEU A 177 -9.84 -3.13 6.76
N ALA A 178 -10.20 -3.54 7.98
CA ALA A 178 -11.23 -4.57 8.21
C ALA A 178 -12.61 -4.11 7.73
N ARG A 179 -13.02 -2.90 8.09
CA ARG A 179 -14.31 -2.33 7.65
C ARG A 179 -14.36 -2.15 6.13
N THR A 180 -13.27 -1.67 5.52
CA THR A 180 -13.18 -1.53 4.07
C THR A 180 -13.26 -2.90 3.38
N ALA A 181 -12.57 -3.92 3.90
CA ALA A 181 -12.61 -5.28 3.36
C ALA A 181 -14.01 -5.89 3.35
N GLY A 182 -14.81 -5.61 4.38
CA GLY A 182 -16.16 -6.15 4.54
C GLY A 182 -17.23 -5.50 3.66
N ARG A 183 -16.90 -4.46 2.89
CA ARG A 183 -17.88 -3.76 2.03
C ARG A 183 -17.86 -4.25 0.59
N ALA A 184 -19.00 -4.17 -0.06
CA ALA A 184 -19.09 -4.40 -1.49
C ALA A 184 -18.37 -3.29 -2.28
N PRO A 185 -17.61 -3.63 -3.35
CA PRO A 185 -16.93 -2.63 -4.17
C PRO A 185 -17.95 -1.83 -5.00
N ARG A 186 -17.82 -0.50 -4.97
CA ARG A 186 -18.60 0.43 -5.81
C ARG A 186 -17.71 0.96 -6.92
N LEU A 187 -18.11 0.78 -8.16
CA LEU A 187 -17.29 1.00 -9.36
C LEU A 187 -17.78 2.17 -10.22
N GLY A 188 -18.48 3.14 -9.63
CA GLY A 188 -19.12 4.25 -10.37
C GLY A 188 -18.43 5.61 -10.26
N CYS A 189 -17.20 5.69 -9.71
CA CYS A 189 -16.50 6.98 -9.54
C CYS A 189 -15.90 7.49 -10.85
N PHE A 190 -15.44 6.60 -11.75
CA PHE A 190 -14.81 6.93 -13.05
C PHE A 190 -13.71 8.00 -13.00
N GLY A 191 -13.04 8.21 -11.86
CA GLY A 191 -12.03 9.28 -11.74
C GLY A 191 -12.63 10.71 -11.67
N LEU A 192 -13.95 10.84 -11.57
CA LEU A 192 -14.64 12.14 -11.53
C LEU A 192 -14.20 13.04 -10.37
N HIS A 193 -13.51 12.51 -9.37
CA HIS A 193 -12.91 13.33 -8.31
C HIS A 193 -11.81 14.26 -8.84
N GLU A 194 -10.99 13.87 -9.84
CA GLU A 194 -10.00 14.76 -10.46
C GLU A 194 -10.70 15.86 -11.29
N TRP A 195 -11.82 15.54 -11.96
CA TRP A 195 -12.64 16.51 -12.67
C TRP A 195 -13.29 17.49 -11.71
N ALA A 196 -13.83 17.02 -10.58
CA ALA A 196 -14.42 17.86 -9.54
C ALA A 196 -13.40 18.80 -8.87
N MET A 197 -12.12 18.42 -8.83
CA MET A 197 -11.02 19.29 -8.36
C MET A 197 -10.69 20.41 -9.38
N ALA A 198 -10.93 20.17 -10.66
CA ALA A 198 -10.67 21.11 -11.75
C ALA A 198 -11.94 21.90 -12.19
N TYR A 199 -13.08 21.65 -11.55
CA TYR A 199 -14.34 22.33 -11.86
C TYR A 199 -14.22 23.83 -11.61
N ARG A 200 -14.71 24.64 -12.56
CA ARG A 200 -14.57 26.10 -12.57
C ARG A 200 -13.12 26.58 -12.44
N SER A 201 -12.27 25.95 -13.23
CA SER A 201 -10.83 26.23 -13.23
C SER A 201 -10.46 27.68 -13.61
N ASP A 202 -11.33 28.37 -14.31
CA ASP A 202 -11.23 29.81 -14.59
C ASP A 202 -11.31 30.67 -13.32
N VAL A 203 -12.05 30.23 -12.31
CA VAL A 203 -12.23 30.92 -11.02
C VAL A 203 -11.22 30.40 -9.98
N HIS A 204 -11.08 29.08 -9.86
CA HIS A 204 -10.33 28.44 -8.76
C HIS A 204 -8.91 27.99 -9.16
N GLY A 205 -8.57 28.04 -10.44
CA GLY A 205 -7.35 27.42 -10.96
C GLY A 205 -7.40 25.90 -10.93
N VAL A 206 -6.27 25.27 -11.20
CA VAL A 206 -6.11 23.81 -11.20
C VAL A 206 -4.94 23.38 -10.32
N ARG A 207 -5.00 22.18 -9.77
CA ARG A 207 -3.92 21.64 -8.92
C ARG A 207 -2.64 21.32 -9.70
N HIS A 208 -2.78 20.84 -10.92
CA HIS A 208 -1.67 20.51 -11.81
C HIS A 208 -1.52 21.62 -12.85
N SER A 209 -1.17 22.84 -12.39
CA SER A 209 -1.10 24.04 -13.24
C SER A 209 -0.08 23.93 -14.38
N GLN A 210 0.85 22.96 -14.31
CA GLN A 210 1.81 22.66 -15.38
C GLN A 210 1.21 21.82 -16.52
N LEU A 211 -0.01 21.28 -16.35
CA LEU A 211 -0.70 20.47 -17.34
C LEU A 211 -1.93 21.23 -17.87
N PRO A 212 -2.12 21.33 -19.19
CA PRO A 212 -3.34 21.91 -19.76
C PRO A 212 -4.54 20.97 -19.52
N LEU A 213 -5.74 21.54 -19.56
CA LEU A 213 -6.97 20.75 -19.56
C LEU A 213 -7.28 20.25 -20.97
N ARG A 214 -7.53 18.95 -21.16
CA ARG A 214 -7.83 18.30 -22.46
C ARG A 214 -9.01 18.93 -23.19
N LEU A 215 -10.04 19.31 -22.45
CA LEU A 215 -11.29 19.88 -22.98
C LEU A 215 -11.42 21.38 -22.70
N GLY A 216 -10.36 22.02 -22.18
CA GLY A 216 -10.42 23.38 -21.66
C GLY A 216 -11.30 23.49 -20.40
N ALA A 217 -11.52 24.72 -19.91
CA ALA A 217 -12.32 24.96 -18.72
C ALA A 217 -13.81 24.59 -18.96
N GLU A 218 -14.42 25.14 -20.01
CA GLU A 218 -15.83 24.92 -20.36
C GLU A 218 -16.16 23.43 -20.58
N GLY A 219 -15.29 22.69 -21.30
CA GLY A 219 -15.49 21.26 -21.54
C GLY A 219 -15.33 20.42 -20.26
N THR A 220 -14.42 20.82 -19.39
CA THR A 220 -14.27 20.19 -18.06
C THR A 220 -15.51 20.40 -17.21
N ASP A 221 -16.05 21.60 -17.19
CA ASP A 221 -17.26 21.95 -16.45
C ASP A 221 -18.47 21.17 -16.97
N ALA A 222 -18.62 21.07 -18.30
CA ALA A 222 -19.69 20.28 -18.93
C ALA A 222 -19.68 18.81 -18.54
N VAL A 223 -18.47 18.19 -18.42
CA VAL A 223 -18.34 16.79 -17.94
C VAL A 223 -18.77 16.67 -16.49
N VAL A 224 -18.38 17.58 -15.61
CA VAL A 224 -18.78 17.60 -14.20
C VAL A 224 -20.28 17.76 -14.06
N GLU A 225 -20.87 18.70 -14.81
CA GLU A 225 -22.31 19.01 -14.79
C GLU A 225 -23.17 17.89 -15.35
N GLY A 226 -22.69 17.20 -16.39
CA GLY A 226 -23.35 16.05 -17.01
C GLY A 226 -23.15 14.72 -16.31
N SER A 227 -22.37 14.69 -15.22
CA SER A 227 -21.98 13.43 -14.56
C SER A 227 -22.54 13.33 -13.14
N ARG A 228 -22.75 12.08 -12.69
CA ARG A 228 -23.09 11.78 -11.29
C ARG A 228 -21.81 11.48 -10.53
N ILE A 229 -21.40 12.36 -9.63
CA ILE A 229 -20.20 12.18 -8.81
C ILE A 229 -20.54 11.39 -7.55
N ARG A 230 -19.79 10.30 -7.28
CA ARG A 230 -20.03 9.39 -6.14
C ARG A 230 -18.72 9.08 -5.41
N CYS A 231 -18.05 10.14 -4.96
CA CYS A 231 -16.83 9.99 -4.19
C CYS A 231 -17.16 9.61 -2.74
N THR A 232 -16.53 8.56 -2.22
CA THR A 232 -16.65 8.10 -0.83
C THR A 232 -15.35 8.27 -0.03
N HIS A 233 -14.32 8.85 -0.63
CA HIS A 233 -13.00 9.01 -0.02
C HIS A 233 -12.75 10.45 0.42
N PHE A 234 -12.58 10.68 1.73
CA PHE A 234 -12.43 12.02 2.28
C PHE A 234 -11.23 12.75 1.71
N ASP A 235 -10.07 12.08 1.63
CA ASP A 235 -8.83 12.72 1.16
C ASP A 235 -8.86 13.11 -0.33
N ALA A 236 -9.78 12.58 -1.13
CA ALA A 236 -10.09 13.09 -2.46
C ALA A 236 -11.14 14.22 -2.40
N PHE A 237 -12.28 13.99 -1.73
CA PHE A 237 -13.40 14.90 -1.66
C PHE A 237 -13.03 16.28 -1.10
N ARG A 238 -12.18 16.35 -0.10
CA ARG A 238 -11.76 17.63 0.52
C ARG A 238 -11.10 18.60 -0.46
N PHE A 239 -10.65 18.12 -1.61
CA PHE A 239 -10.01 18.92 -2.65
C PHE A 239 -10.93 19.33 -3.79
N PHE A 240 -12.19 18.95 -3.77
CA PHE A 240 -13.17 19.40 -4.75
C PHE A 240 -13.26 20.91 -4.75
N ALA A 241 -13.47 21.51 -5.93
CA ALA A 241 -13.88 22.89 -6.05
C ALA A 241 -15.15 23.14 -5.21
N PRO A 242 -15.32 24.31 -4.61
CA PRO A 242 -16.43 24.55 -3.70
C PRO A 242 -17.79 24.12 -4.26
N GLU A 243 -18.09 24.50 -5.50
CA GLU A 243 -19.39 24.23 -6.14
C GLU A 243 -19.52 22.76 -6.62
N ALA A 244 -18.41 22.03 -6.74
CA ALA A 244 -18.43 20.61 -7.05
C ALA A 244 -18.79 19.74 -5.84
N ARG A 245 -18.64 20.25 -4.62
CA ARG A 245 -18.95 19.50 -3.40
C ARG A 245 -20.42 19.13 -3.30
N ASP A 246 -21.30 20.06 -3.64
CA ASP A 246 -22.75 19.85 -3.63
C ASP A 246 -23.22 18.92 -4.76
N ARG A 247 -22.38 18.66 -5.75
CA ARG A 247 -22.63 17.68 -6.84
C ARG A 247 -22.24 16.26 -6.47
N ASN A 248 -21.54 16.06 -5.35
CA ASN A 248 -21.21 14.72 -4.88
C ASN A 248 -22.42 14.09 -4.19
N GLU A 249 -22.97 13.04 -4.77
CA GLU A 249 -24.09 12.30 -4.18
C GLU A 249 -23.68 11.52 -2.91
N GLY A 250 -22.36 11.33 -2.71
CA GLY A 250 -21.82 10.60 -1.57
C GLY A 250 -22.30 9.16 -1.51
N ASP A 251 -22.55 8.68 -0.30
CA ASP A 251 -23.13 7.38 0.00
C ASP A 251 -24.50 7.61 0.68
N ASP A 252 -25.58 7.33 -0.05
CA ASP A 252 -26.95 7.60 0.40
C ASP A 252 -27.16 9.03 0.92
N GLY A 253 -26.55 10.01 0.23
CA GLY A 253 -26.59 11.42 0.58
C GLY A 253 -25.60 11.87 1.67
N VAL A 254 -24.79 10.94 2.20
CA VAL A 254 -23.76 11.25 3.19
C VAL A 254 -22.46 11.63 2.49
N LEU A 255 -21.95 12.82 2.78
CA LEU A 255 -20.68 13.30 2.22
C LEU A 255 -19.48 12.79 3.02
N PRO A 256 -18.33 12.56 2.36
CA PRO A 256 -17.11 12.13 3.03
C PRO A 256 -16.60 13.15 4.06
N THR A 257 -16.36 12.68 5.27
CA THR A 257 -15.72 13.46 6.33
C THR A 257 -14.50 12.72 6.87
N ARG A 258 -13.58 13.43 7.53
CA ARG A 258 -12.43 12.79 8.18
C ARG A 258 -12.86 11.79 9.27
N ALA A 259 -13.88 12.11 10.04
CA ALA A 259 -14.42 11.21 11.07
C ALA A 259 -15.10 9.98 10.46
N GLY A 260 -15.77 10.14 9.31
CA GLY A 260 -16.51 9.09 8.61
C GLY A 260 -15.67 8.21 7.69
N MET A 261 -14.32 8.31 7.68
CA MET A 261 -13.48 7.50 6.79
C MET A 261 -13.72 6.00 6.96
N ARG A 262 -13.80 5.53 8.22
CA ARG A 262 -14.00 4.10 8.53
C ARG A 262 -15.35 3.56 8.10
N GLU A 263 -16.34 4.43 8.01
CA GLU A 263 -17.71 4.11 7.59
C GLU A 263 -17.90 4.17 6.07
N MET A 264 -17.12 4.99 5.37
CA MET A 264 -17.35 5.31 3.96
C MET A 264 -16.36 4.68 2.98
N GLU A 265 -15.11 4.41 3.40
CA GLU A 265 -14.14 3.79 2.50
C GLU A 265 -14.58 2.40 2.06
N GLN A 266 -14.43 2.09 0.76
CA GLN A 266 -14.87 0.84 0.15
C GLN A 266 -13.84 0.34 -0.89
N PRO A 267 -13.77 -0.98 -1.17
CA PRO A 267 -12.66 -1.58 -1.89
C PRO A 267 -12.60 -1.22 -3.38
N GLY A 268 -13.69 -0.73 -3.98
CA GLY A 268 -13.70 -0.27 -5.37
C GLY A 268 -13.13 1.14 -5.56
N CYS A 269 -12.87 1.89 -4.49
CA CYS A 269 -12.26 3.22 -4.55
C CYS A 269 -10.77 3.12 -4.88
N LEU A 270 -10.32 3.83 -5.94
CA LEU A 270 -8.89 3.88 -6.29
C LEU A 270 -8.04 4.46 -5.16
N HIS A 271 -8.49 5.53 -4.50
CA HIS A 271 -7.78 6.13 -3.38
C HIS A 271 -7.66 5.18 -2.18
N ALA A 272 -8.71 4.43 -1.83
CA ALA A 272 -8.63 3.42 -0.79
C ALA A 272 -7.68 2.26 -1.16
N GLY A 273 -7.54 1.96 -2.45
CA GLY A 273 -6.53 1.05 -2.99
C GLY A 273 -5.11 1.62 -2.90
N MET A 274 -4.93 2.89 -3.27
CA MET A 274 -3.65 3.60 -3.23
C MET A 274 -3.17 3.81 -1.78
N ASP A 275 -4.09 4.06 -0.85
CA ASP A 275 -3.79 4.23 0.58
C ASP A 275 -3.25 2.95 1.25
N LEU A 276 -3.36 1.77 0.64
CA LEU A 276 -2.68 0.57 1.15
C LEU A 276 -1.16 0.77 1.23
N TYR A 277 -0.57 1.48 0.27
CA TYR A 277 0.83 1.90 0.32
C TYR A 277 1.13 2.79 1.52
N LYS A 278 0.29 3.79 1.80
CA LYS A 278 0.39 4.68 2.97
C LYS A 278 0.35 3.90 4.28
N TRP A 279 -0.58 2.95 4.39
CA TRP A 279 -0.73 2.15 5.60
C TRP A 279 0.41 1.15 5.78
N ALA A 280 0.80 0.43 4.71
CA ALA A 280 1.94 -0.47 4.74
C ALA A 280 3.23 0.26 5.15
N TYR A 281 3.52 1.41 4.55
CA TYR A 281 4.69 2.22 4.87
C TYR A 281 4.73 2.67 6.35
N LYS A 282 3.59 3.07 6.91
CA LYS A 282 3.49 3.49 8.32
C LYS A 282 3.66 2.32 9.30
N LEU A 283 3.49 1.11 8.85
CA LEU A 283 3.54 -0.10 9.69
C LEU A 283 4.90 -0.81 9.63
N VAL A 284 5.85 -0.38 8.79
CA VAL A 284 7.21 -0.93 8.86
C VAL A 284 7.83 -0.66 10.24
N PRO A 285 8.62 -1.59 10.76
CA PRO A 285 9.11 -2.85 10.19
C PRO A 285 8.23 -4.08 10.47
N VAL A 286 7.01 -3.93 11.02
CA VAL A 286 6.06 -5.04 11.23
C VAL A 286 5.51 -5.55 9.89
N VAL A 287 5.23 -4.66 8.96
CA VAL A 287 4.98 -5.03 7.56
C VAL A 287 6.32 -5.28 6.89
N ASP A 288 6.48 -6.46 6.29
CA ASP A 288 7.67 -6.79 5.51
C ASP A 288 7.76 -5.98 4.21
N SER A 289 8.96 -5.89 3.68
CA SER A 289 9.23 -5.07 2.50
C SER A 289 8.62 -5.62 1.20
N ASP A 290 8.34 -6.90 1.10
CA ASP A 290 7.69 -7.46 -0.08
C ASP A 290 6.23 -7.03 -0.14
N LEU A 291 5.52 -7.08 0.99
CA LEU A 291 4.14 -6.57 1.08
C LEU A 291 4.08 -5.06 0.86
N LEU A 292 5.03 -4.30 1.44
CA LEU A 292 5.13 -2.86 1.20
C LEU A 292 5.36 -2.55 -0.29
N ALA A 293 6.26 -3.27 -0.95
CA ALA A 293 6.56 -3.09 -2.37
C ALA A 293 5.36 -3.45 -3.26
N ASP A 294 4.61 -4.51 -2.92
CA ASP A 294 3.38 -4.88 -3.63
C ASP A 294 2.29 -3.79 -3.49
N CYS A 295 2.16 -3.18 -2.30
CA CYS A 295 1.26 -2.04 -2.09
C CYS A 295 1.73 -0.80 -2.87
N PHE A 296 3.03 -0.55 -2.94
CA PHE A 296 3.60 0.54 -3.73
C PHE A 296 3.38 0.33 -5.23
N ASP A 297 3.56 -0.89 -5.75
CA ASP A 297 3.30 -1.22 -7.14
C ASP A 297 1.82 -1.02 -7.51
N LEU A 298 0.89 -1.41 -6.62
CA LEU A 298 -0.53 -1.13 -6.81
C LEU A 298 -0.82 0.37 -6.82
N ALA A 299 -0.25 1.13 -5.88
CA ALA A 299 -0.45 2.58 -5.80
C ALA A 299 0.10 3.29 -7.05
N TRP A 300 1.22 2.83 -7.59
CA TRP A 300 1.81 3.33 -8.84
C TRP A 300 0.89 3.11 -10.04
N ASP A 301 0.38 1.89 -10.19
CA ASP A 301 -0.53 1.56 -11.29
C ASP A 301 -1.87 2.30 -11.18
N ILE A 302 -2.39 2.46 -9.95
CA ILE A 302 -3.61 3.25 -9.70
C ILE A 302 -3.38 4.72 -10.06
N ARG A 303 -2.28 5.33 -9.61
CA ARG A 303 -1.98 6.73 -9.92
C ARG A 303 -1.88 6.98 -11.40
N ARG A 304 -1.35 6.01 -12.15
CA ARG A 304 -1.34 6.07 -13.62
C ARG A 304 -2.76 6.18 -14.18
N LEU A 305 -3.66 5.24 -13.82
CA LEU A 305 -5.04 5.30 -14.32
C LEU A 305 -5.77 6.56 -13.89
N ASP A 306 -5.55 6.99 -12.67
CA ASP A 306 -6.16 8.18 -12.09
C ASP A 306 -5.85 9.43 -12.95
N MET A 307 -4.61 9.57 -13.35
CA MET A 307 -4.19 10.67 -14.23
C MET A 307 -4.59 10.48 -15.70
N GLU A 308 -4.52 9.26 -16.24
CA GLU A 308 -5.02 8.95 -17.59
C GLU A 308 -6.52 9.25 -17.74
N ALA A 309 -7.31 9.09 -16.67
CA ALA A 309 -8.75 9.40 -16.64
C ALA A 309 -9.08 10.83 -16.20
N SER A 310 -8.09 11.62 -15.83
CA SER A 310 -8.26 12.98 -15.37
C SER A 310 -8.57 13.97 -16.51
N PRO A 311 -8.98 15.21 -16.20
CA PRO A 311 -9.18 16.23 -17.24
C PRO A 311 -7.89 16.74 -17.87
N TYR A 312 -6.71 16.38 -17.35
CA TYR A 312 -5.43 16.91 -17.80
C TYR A 312 -4.93 16.25 -19.08
N ASP A 313 -4.27 17.07 -19.94
CA ASP A 313 -3.53 16.55 -21.09
C ASP A 313 -2.14 16.09 -20.67
N LEU A 314 -1.88 14.83 -20.86
CA LEU A 314 -0.60 14.18 -20.54
C LEU A 314 0.26 13.94 -21.79
N THR A 315 -0.09 14.54 -22.92
CA THR A 315 0.72 14.44 -24.15
C THR A 315 2.13 14.98 -23.89
N GLY A 316 3.14 14.17 -24.22
CA GLY A 316 4.55 14.52 -24.00
C GLY A 316 5.03 14.36 -22.55
N VAL A 317 4.23 13.83 -21.65
CA VAL A 317 4.68 13.40 -20.31
C VAL A 317 5.28 12.00 -20.45
N ASP A 318 6.57 11.87 -20.13
CA ASP A 318 7.26 10.58 -20.15
C ASP A 318 6.77 9.67 -19.00
N ASP A 319 6.60 8.38 -19.29
CA ASP A 319 6.46 7.39 -18.22
C ASP A 319 7.84 6.97 -17.73
N LEU A 320 8.15 7.28 -16.47
CA LEU A 320 9.44 6.95 -15.87
C LEU A 320 9.55 5.47 -15.47
N SER A 321 8.50 4.67 -15.68
CA SER A 321 8.48 3.25 -15.33
C SER A 321 8.61 2.36 -16.56
N ASP A 322 9.61 1.48 -16.58
CA ASP A 322 9.68 0.25 -17.38
C ASP A 322 9.37 0.36 -18.90
N GLY A 323 9.69 1.49 -19.53
CA GLY A 323 9.63 1.63 -21.00
C GLY A 323 8.22 1.57 -21.59
N ARG A 324 7.19 1.90 -20.84
CA ARG A 324 5.85 2.12 -21.41
C ARG A 324 5.80 3.44 -22.16
N ASP A 325 5.15 3.46 -23.31
CA ASP A 325 4.90 4.69 -24.06
C ASP A 325 3.95 5.60 -23.28
N GLY A 326 4.44 6.71 -22.75
CA GLY A 326 3.70 7.82 -22.14
C GLY A 326 2.39 7.49 -21.40
N TYR A 327 1.45 8.40 -21.42
CA TYR A 327 0.12 8.27 -20.80
C TYR A 327 -0.96 8.42 -21.87
N ALA A 328 -1.80 7.39 -22.03
CA ALA A 328 -2.93 7.44 -22.95
C ALA A 328 -4.21 7.88 -22.21
N ALA A 329 -4.92 8.88 -22.74
CA ALA A 329 -6.15 9.37 -22.11
C ALA A 329 -7.23 8.29 -22.08
N VAL A 330 -7.75 7.99 -20.89
CA VAL A 330 -8.97 7.21 -20.68
C VAL A 330 -10.14 8.18 -20.61
N ARG A 331 -10.83 8.37 -21.74
CA ARG A 331 -11.87 9.40 -21.94
C ARG A 331 -13.16 9.01 -21.23
N ILE A 332 -13.28 9.31 -19.95
CA ILE A 332 -14.45 8.94 -19.13
C ILE A 332 -15.73 9.72 -19.51
N GLU A 333 -15.61 10.78 -20.25
CA GLU A 333 -16.72 11.49 -20.92
C GLU A 333 -17.37 10.66 -22.01
N GLU A 334 -16.70 9.61 -22.52
CA GLU A 334 -17.17 8.67 -23.55
C GLU A 334 -17.52 7.30 -22.93
N PRO A 335 -18.52 6.58 -23.50
CA PRO A 335 -18.90 5.25 -22.99
C PRO A 335 -17.75 4.23 -23.01
N ALA A 336 -16.90 4.24 -24.04
CA ALA A 336 -15.76 3.34 -24.17
C ALA A 336 -14.70 3.59 -23.06
N GLY A 337 -14.40 4.85 -22.77
CA GLY A 337 -13.49 5.22 -21.68
C GLY A 337 -14.02 4.85 -20.31
N ARG A 338 -15.33 4.99 -20.06
CA ARG A 338 -15.97 4.51 -18.81
C ARG A 338 -15.86 2.99 -18.67
N ALA A 339 -16.05 2.26 -19.75
CA ALA A 339 -15.93 0.79 -19.76
C ALA A 339 -14.50 0.35 -19.44
N GLU A 340 -13.49 0.98 -20.04
CA GLU A 340 -12.08 0.72 -19.78
C GLU A 340 -11.69 1.08 -18.34
N TYR A 341 -12.10 2.25 -17.85
CA TYR A 341 -11.88 2.64 -16.46
C TYR A 341 -12.48 1.61 -15.50
N ALA A 342 -13.73 1.24 -15.68
CA ALA A 342 -14.41 0.26 -14.83
C ALA A 342 -13.77 -1.13 -14.87
N ARG A 343 -13.23 -1.54 -16.02
CA ARG A 343 -12.47 -2.80 -16.16
C ARG A 343 -11.22 -2.76 -15.29
N ARG A 344 -10.38 -1.73 -15.43
CA ARG A 344 -9.13 -1.57 -14.66
C ARG A 344 -9.42 -1.34 -13.17
N GLN A 345 -10.48 -0.62 -12.84
CA GLN A 345 -10.90 -0.40 -11.45
C GLN A 345 -11.26 -1.73 -10.76
N ARG A 346 -11.94 -2.67 -11.44
CA ARG A 346 -12.21 -4.01 -10.91
C ARG A 346 -10.92 -4.80 -10.63
N GLU A 347 -9.96 -4.73 -11.53
CA GLU A 347 -8.66 -5.40 -11.36
C GLU A 347 -7.90 -4.84 -10.16
N PHE A 348 -7.87 -3.52 -10.01
CA PHE A 348 -7.25 -2.86 -8.86
C PHE A 348 -7.98 -3.16 -7.55
N ALA A 349 -9.32 -3.21 -7.57
CA ALA A 349 -10.11 -3.59 -6.40
C ALA A 349 -9.79 -5.02 -5.94
N ALA A 350 -9.67 -5.97 -6.86
CA ALA A 350 -9.29 -7.35 -6.54
C ALA A 350 -7.86 -7.45 -5.98
N ARG A 351 -6.88 -6.78 -6.62
CA ARG A 351 -5.50 -6.69 -6.11
C ARG A 351 -5.46 -6.03 -4.73
N GLY A 352 -6.19 -4.94 -4.54
CA GLY A 352 -6.29 -4.21 -3.27
C GLY A 352 -6.89 -5.07 -2.16
N GLN A 353 -7.92 -5.88 -2.44
CA GLN A 353 -8.49 -6.80 -1.46
C GLN A 353 -7.49 -7.87 -1.01
N ALA A 354 -6.71 -8.45 -1.94
CA ALA A 354 -5.67 -9.42 -1.60
C ALA A 354 -4.57 -8.81 -0.70
N LEU A 355 -4.12 -7.59 -1.02
CA LEU A 355 -3.11 -6.88 -0.21
C LEU A 355 -3.67 -6.49 1.16
N ARG A 356 -4.93 -6.05 1.21
CA ARG A 356 -5.63 -5.69 2.46
C ARG A 356 -5.74 -6.90 3.39
N ALA A 357 -6.07 -8.07 2.85
CA ALA A 357 -6.10 -9.31 3.63
C ALA A 357 -4.73 -9.67 4.20
N ARG A 358 -3.65 -9.50 3.41
CA ARG A 358 -2.27 -9.72 3.90
C ARG A 358 -1.89 -8.73 5.00
N LEU A 359 -2.22 -7.45 4.86
CA LEU A 359 -1.97 -6.43 5.90
C LEU A 359 -2.72 -6.75 7.19
N LEU A 360 -3.98 -7.15 7.10
CA LEU A 360 -4.77 -7.58 8.27
C LEU A 360 -4.15 -8.79 8.95
N ALA A 361 -3.73 -9.81 8.21
CA ALA A 361 -3.08 -10.99 8.77
C ALA A 361 -1.79 -10.64 9.52
N VAL A 362 -0.97 -9.71 8.99
CA VAL A 362 0.25 -9.23 9.66
C VAL A 362 -0.10 -8.50 10.96
N LEU A 363 -1.12 -7.65 10.96
CA LEU A 363 -1.55 -6.90 12.14
C LEU A 363 -2.14 -7.81 13.21
N ASP A 364 -2.92 -8.83 12.83
CA ASP A 364 -3.51 -9.80 13.75
C ASP A 364 -2.42 -10.68 14.39
N ALA A 365 -1.44 -11.13 13.60
CA ALA A 365 -0.27 -11.86 14.10
C ALA A 365 0.57 -11.03 15.07
N ALA A 366 0.81 -9.74 14.76
CA ALA A 366 1.54 -8.84 15.63
C ALA A 366 0.81 -8.58 16.97
N ALA A 367 -0.50 -8.41 16.93
CA ALA A 367 -1.31 -8.23 18.14
C ALA A 367 -1.30 -9.49 19.04
N GLY A 368 -1.37 -10.69 18.46
CA GLY A 368 -1.30 -11.96 19.20
C GLY A 368 0.08 -12.27 19.79
N ALA A 369 1.15 -11.66 19.27
CA ALA A 369 2.50 -11.81 19.77
C ALA A 369 2.85 -10.88 20.95
N ALA A 370 1.99 -9.91 21.27
CA ALA A 370 2.20 -8.98 22.40
C ALA A 370 1.95 -9.69 23.74
N PRO A 371 2.90 -9.69 24.71
CA PRO A 371 2.68 -10.28 26.01
C PRO A 371 1.57 -9.53 26.77
N GLY A 372 0.47 -10.23 27.10
CA GLY A 372 -0.60 -9.73 27.97
C GLY A 372 -1.91 -9.34 27.32
N THR A 373 -2.09 -9.51 26.01
CA THR A 373 -3.39 -9.34 25.35
C THR A 373 -4.06 -10.68 25.15
N GLY A 374 -4.74 -11.18 26.21
CA GLY A 374 -5.73 -12.24 26.06
C GLY A 374 -6.90 -11.73 25.20
N PRO A 375 -7.77 -12.65 24.68
CA PRO A 375 -8.86 -12.32 23.76
C PRO A 375 -9.93 -11.35 24.35
N ASP A 376 -9.83 -10.99 25.61
CA ASP A 376 -10.79 -10.15 26.36
C ASP A 376 -10.29 -8.72 26.66
N ALA A 377 -9.17 -8.28 26.07
CA ALA A 377 -8.75 -6.89 26.20
C ALA A 377 -9.64 -6.01 25.30
N GLU A 378 -10.78 -5.56 25.85
CA GLU A 378 -11.56 -4.46 25.28
C GLU A 378 -10.66 -3.24 25.13
N TRP A 379 -10.38 -2.88 23.87
CA TRP A 379 -9.70 -1.64 23.53
C TRP A 379 -10.66 -0.47 23.80
N THR A 380 -10.77 -0.07 25.06
CA THR A 380 -11.54 1.12 25.44
C THR A 380 -10.90 2.35 24.81
N SER A 381 -11.62 2.97 23.90
CA SER A 381 -11.34 4.27 23.32
C SER A 381 -11.37 5.33 24.41
N SER A 382 -10.22 5.67 25.00
CA SER A 382 -10.09 6.90 25.77
C SER A 382 -9.81 8.06 24.81
N ALA A 383 -10.89 8.61 24.24
CA ALA A 383 -10.85 9.93 23.66
C ALA A 383 -10.60 10.95 24.79
N ARG A 384 -9.49 11.66 24.75
CA ARG A 384 -9.38 12.96 25.40
C ARG A 384 -9.50 14.08 24.35
N PRO A 385 -10.05 15.22 24.74
CA PRO A 385 -10.57 16.27 23.87
C PRO A 385 -9.55 16.98 23.01
#